data_245e40bf3739a1a37dc4baa9b326d9e9
#
_entry.id   245e40bf3739a1a37dc4baa9b326d9e9
#
_cell.length_a   1.000
_cell.length_b   1.000
_cell.length_c   1.000
_cell.angle_alpha   90.00
_cell.angle_beta   90.00
_cell.angle_gamma   90.00
#
_symmetry.space_group_name_H-M   'P 1'
#
loop_
_entity.id
_entity.type
_entity.pdbx_description
1 polymer ?
#
loop_
_entity_poly.entity_id
_entity_poly.type
_entity_poly.pdbx_seq_one_letter_code
_entity_poly.pdbx_strand_id
1 'polypeptide(L)'
;MEPQLLLLDEPLSNLDAKLREAMRFELKRMQRDLGLTTIYVTHDQSEALALSHEIAVMSDGRIVQIGSPRDIYERPGNKFVADFVGSTNFIGGRVASAAAGNGRCQVATALGELNVQCVEPLAKDAPVVISVRPEDVELFEAPPPREDGDNVCTGTVEAKVFLGDYLDFQVKVGDSVLLARVHPSLRTPVGHPIHVRMRAEKCVALAEPVASRAAA
;
A
#
# COMPACT_ATOMS: atom_id res chain seq x y z
N MET A 1 0.35 11.05 40.56
CA MET A 1 0.34 9.63 40.19
C MET A 1 1.19 9.50 38.96
N GLU A 2 2.14 8.58 38.95
CA GLU A 2 2.91 8.26 37.73
C GLU A 2 2.30 6.98 37.13
N PRO A 3 1.48 7.08 36.08
CA PRO A 3 0.86 5.91 35.47
C PRO A 3 1.93 5.07 34.77
N GLN A 4 1.80 3.76 34.83
CA GLN A 4 2.65 2.82 34.08
C GLN A 4 2.15 2.59 32.64
N LEU A 5 0.88 2.87 32.39
CA LEU A 5 0.20 2.68 31.12
C LEU A 5 -0.77 3.83 30.86
N LEU A 6 -0.71 4.35 29.63
CA LEU A 6 -1.67 5.35 29.13
C LEU A 6 -2.58 4.72 28.07
N LEU A 7 -3.89 4.86 28.27
CA LEU A 7 -4.90 4.42 27.30
C LEU A 7 -5.51 5.66 26.63
N LEU A 8 -5.45 5.72 25.31
CA LEU A 8 -6.01 6.78 24.49
C LEU A 8 -7.02 6.18 23.49
N ASP A 9 -8.27 6.58 23.62
CA ASP A 9 -9.34 6.16 22.72
C ASP A 9 -9.75 7.33 21.84
N GLU A 10 -9.42 7.26 20.55
CA GLU A 10 -9.66 8.26 19.50
C GLU A 10 -9.35 9.72 19.92
N PRO A 11 -8.17 10.03 20.50
CA PRO A 11 -7.92 11.31 21.16
C PRO A 11 -7.89 12.51 20.19
N LEU A 12 -7.71 12.31 18.89
CA LEU A 12 -7.64 13.37 17.88
C LEU A 12 -8.88 13.45 16.97
N SER A 13 -9.91 12.62 17.20
CA SER A 13 -11.06 12.49 16.30
C SER A 13 -11.86 13.80 16.13
N ASN A 14 -11.92 14.66 17.15
CA ASN A 14 -12.68 15.90 17.15
C ASN A 14 -11.90 17.14 16.69
N LEU A 15 -10.67 16.97 16.19
CA LEU A 15 -9.81 18.06 15.74
C LEU A 15 -9.93 18.26 14.22
N ASP A 16 -9.79 19.53 13.78
CA ASP A 16 -9.62 19.84 12.37
C ASP A 16 -8.28 19.26 11.83
N ALA A 17 -8.15 19.16 10.49
CA ALA A 17 -7.00 18.51 9.85
C ALA A 17 -5.66 19.14 10.23
N LYS A 18 -5.58 20.48 10.27
CA LYS A 18 -4.35 21.21 10.58
C LYS A 18 -3.92 21.02 12.03
N LEU A 19 -4.88 21.11 12.95
CA LEU A 19 -4.63 20.90 14.39
C LEU A 19 -4.27 19.43 14.65
N ARG A 20 -4.92 18.48 13.98
CA ARG A 20 -4.63 17.06 14.09
C ARG A 20 -3.20 16.75 13.67
N GLU A 21 -2.73 17.34 12.56
CA GLU A 21 -1.35 17.19 12.10
C GLU A 21 -0.34 17.73 13.14
N ALA A 22 -0.55 18.93 13.65
CA ALA A 22 0.30 19.49 14.70
C ALA A 22 0.33 18.63 15.96
N MET A 23 -0.85 18.14 16.39
CA MET A 23 -0.98 17.31 17.60
C MET A 23 -0.31 15.94 17.46
N ARG A 24 -0.23 15.35 16.24
CA ARG A 24 0.56 14.11 16.02
C ARG A 24 2.02 14.29 16.40
N PHE A 25 2.65 15.38 16.00
CA PHE A 25 4.05 15.67 16.35
C PHE A 25 4.22 15.86 17.86
N GLU A 26 3.31 16.60 18.50
CA GLU A 26 3.35 16.81 19.95
C GLU A 26 3.17 15.50 20.73
N LEU A 27 2.20 14.67 20.37
CA LEU A 27 1.99 13.36 20.99
C LEU A 27 3.20 12.45 20.81
N LYS A 28 3.79 12.40 19.61
CA LYS A 28 5.02 11.61 19.35
C LYS A 28 6.19 12.07 20.21
N ARG A 29 6.32 13.40 20.41
CA ARG A 29 7.34 13.98 21.30
C ARG A 29 7.06 13.59 22.74
N MET A 30 5.83 13.75 23.23
CA MET A 30 5.45 13.40 24.60
C MET A 30 5.67 11.91 24.90
N GLN A 31 5.29 11.00 23.98
CA GLN A 31 5.54 9.57 24.13
C GLN A 31 7.03 9.27 24.35
N ARG A 32 7.90 9.89 23.53
CA ARG A 32 9.34 9.73 23.65
C ARG A 32 9.89 10.31 24.95
N ASP A 33 9.45 11.51 25.32
CA ASP A 33 10.00 12.25 26.46
C ASP A 33 9.56 11.64 27.81
N LEU A 34 8.35 11.07 27.86
CA LEU A 34 7.81 10.43 29.07
C LEU A 34 8.17 8.95 29.20
N GLY A 35 8.51 8.29 28.11
CA GLY A 35 8.84 6.85 28.10
C GLY A 35 7.68 5.95 28.54
N LEU A 36 6.45 6.43 28.47
CA LEU A 36 5.26 5.69 28.91
C LEU A 36 4.81 4.67 27.85
N THR A 37 4.44 3.48 28.34
CA THR A 37 3.71 2.53 27.50
C THR A 37 2.33 3.10 27.21
N THR A 38 1.98 3.19 25.91
CA THR A 38 0.71 3.76 25.47
C THR A 38 -0.04 2.78 24.59
N ILE A 39 -1.30 2.55 24.88
CA ILE A 39 -2.23 1.89 23.96
C ILE A 39 -3.09 3.01 23.33
N TYR A 40 -3.05 3.08 22.00
CA TYR A 40 -3.71 4.10 21.22
C TYR A 40 -4.73 3.44 20.28
N VAL A 41 -6.02 3.75 20.48
CA VAL A 41 -7.10 3.27 19.61
C VAL A 41 -7.48 4.39 18.66
N THR A 42 -7.52 4.11 17.36
CA THR A 42 -7.92 5.06 16.33
C THR A 42 -8.46 4.34 15.10
N HIS A 43 -9.34 5.00 14.36
CA HIS A 43 -9.72 4.61 13.00
C HIS A 43 -8.94 5.41 11.93
N ASP A 44 -8.15 6.41 12.32
CA ASP A 44 -7.28 7.17 11.41
C ASP A 44 -5.96 6.42 11.20
N GLN A 45 -5.80 5.90 9.98
CA GLN A 45 -4.62 5.12 9.57
C GLN A 45 -3.33 5.95 9.67
N SER A 46 -3.40 7.25 9.36
CA SER A 46 -2.24 8.14 9.43
C SER A 46 -1.78 8.35 10.87
N GLU A 47 -2.71 8.36 11.84
CA GLU A 47 -2.37 8.41 13.26
C GLU A 47 -1.68 7.13 13.71
N ALA A 48 -2.24 5.96 13.36
CA ALA A 48 -1.65 4.67 13.69
C ALA A 48 -0.22 4.55 13.13
N LEU A 49 -0.02 4.88 11.84
CA LEU A 49 1.30 4.82 11.19
C LEU A 49 2.31 5.81 11.79
N ALA A 50 1.87 7.02 12.16
CA ALA A 50 2.77 8.06 12.67
C ALA A 50 3.17 7.86 14.13
N LEU A 51 2.24 7.43 14.97
CA LEU A 51 2.40 7.44 16.44
C LEU A 51 2.89 6.12 17.01
N SER A 52 2.53 4.98 16.40
CA SER A 52 2.78 3.66 16.97
C SER A 52 4.22 3.16 16.74
N HIS A 53 4.67 2.25 17.61
CA HIS A 53 5.83 1.40 17.38
C HIS A 53 5.40 0.04 16.83
N GLU A 54 4.21 -0.40 17.22
CA GLU A 54 3.57 -1.62 16.77
C GLU A 54 2.07 -1.34 16.54
N ILE A 55 1.51 -1.89 15.47
CA ILE A 55 0.11 -1.72 15.08
C ILE A 55 -0.56 -3.09 15.08
N ALA A 56 -1.70 -3.21 15.74
CA ALA A 56 -2.60 -4.33 15.61
C ALA A 56 -3.80 -3.92 14.73
N VAL A 57 -3.88 -4.46 13.51
CA VAL A 57 -5.04 -4.28 12.63
C VAL A 57 -6.12 -5.28 13.05
N MET A 58 -7.32 -4.76 13.32
CA MET A 58 -8.44 -5.57 13.79
C MET A 58 -9.59 -5.56 12.77
N SER A 59 -10.26 -6.71 12.63
CA SER A 59 -11.52 -6.85 11.90
C SER A 59 -12.40 -7.88 12.60
N ASP A 60 -13.69 -7.60 12.72
CA ASP A 60 -14.68 -8.49 13.33
C ASP A 60 -14.28 -9.01 14.72
N GLY A 61 -13.68 -8.13 15.55
CA GLY A 61 -13.24 -8.45 16.90
C GLY A 61 -12.00 -9.35 16.97
N ARG A 62 -11.30 -9.56 15.85
CA ARG A 62 -10.07 -10.37 15.76
C ARG A 62 -8.91 -9.55 15.28
N ILE A 63 -7.72 -9.86 15.77
CA ILE A 63 -6.49 -9.30 15.23
C ILE A 63 -6.18 -10.03 13.91
N VAL A 64 -6.05 -9.25 12.83
CA VAL A 64 -5.76 -9.75 11.48
C VAL A 64 -4.26 -9.72 11.18
N GLN A 65 -3.57 -8.68 11.65
CA GLN A 65 -2.11 -8.55 11.53
C GLN A 65 -1.57 -7.69 12.66
N ILE A 66 -0.39 -8.04 13.15
CA ILE A 66 0.42 -7.20 14.05
C ILE A 66 1.78 -6.99 13.40
N GLY A 67 2.32 -5.77 13.52
CA GLY A 67 3.66 -5.46 13.01
C GLY A 67 4.03 -4.00 13.20
N SER A 68 5.25 -3.67 12.81
CA SER A 68 5.68 -2.27 12.75
C SER A 68 4.84 -1.49 11.73
N PRO A 69 4.74 -0.15 11.84
CA PRO A 69 4.05 0.67 10.84
C PRO A 69 4.49 0.38 9.41
N ARG A 70 5.78 0.16 9.19
CA ARG A 70 6.32 -0.19 7.87
C ARG A 70 5.89 -1.57 7.41
N ASP A 71 5.90 -2.58 8.29
CA ASP A 71 5.45 -3.93 7.91
C ASP A 71 3.98 -3.94 7.55
N ILE A 72 3.14 -3.24 8.31
CA ILE A 72 1.70 -3.14 8.04
C ILE A 72 1.44 -2.45 6.69
N TYR A 73 2.19 -1.39 6.36
CA TYR A 73 2.00 -0.61 5.15
C TYR A 73 2.66 -1.22 3.90
N GLU A 74 3.94 -1.62 4.02
CA GLU A 74 4.75 -2.10 2.90
C GLU A 74 4.62 -3.61 2.66
N ARG A 75 4.24 -4.39 3.70
CA ARG A 75 4.13 -5.85 3.67
C ARG A 75 2.81 -6.34 4.27
N PRO A 76 1.67 -5.88 3.76
CA PRO A 76 0.38 -6.36 4.25
C PRO A 76 0.27 -7.88 4.09
N GLY A 77 -0.25 -8.56 5.09
CA GLY A 77 -0.40 -10.02 5.08
C GLY A 77 -1.57 -10.51 4.22
N ASN A 78 -2.50 -9.63 3.88
CA ASN A 78 -3.65 -9.96 3.02
C ASN A 78 -4.25 -8.70 2.38
N LYS A 79 -5.20 -8.91 1.45
CA LYS A 79 -5.88 -7.85 0.72
C LYS A 79 -6.63 -6.87 1.64
N PHE A 80 -7.25 -7.38 2.71
CA PHE A 80 -7.98 -6.54 3.67
C PHE A 80 -7.04 -5.52 4.33
N VAL A 81 -5.90 -5.96 4.85
CA VAL A 81 -4.92 -5.05 5.48
C VAL A 81 -4.38 -4.06 4.47
N ALA A 82 -4.06 -4.51 3.24
CA ALA A 82 -3.57 -3.64 2.17
C ALA A 82 -4.55 -2.50 1.85
N ASP A 83 -5.84 -2.83 1.73
CA ASP A 83 -6.93 -1.89 1.43
C ASP A 83 -7.26 -0.99 2.62
N PHE A 84 -7.26 -1.57 3.82
CA PHE A 84 -7.60 -0.85 5.05
C PHE A 84 -6.58 0.23 5.42
N VAL A 85 -5.27 0.01 5.18
CA VAL A 85 -4.21 0.90 5.67
C VAL A 85 -3.84 2.02 4.69
N GLY A 86 -4.48 2.10 3.54
CA GLY A 86 -4.28 3.19 2.57
C GLY A 86 -4.68 2.79 1.16
N SER A 87 -4.73 3.76 0.27
CA SER A 87 -5.02 3.50 -1.14
C SER A 87 -4.01 2.52 -1.72
N THR A 88 -4.48 1.58 -2.56
CA THR A 88 -3.61 0.62 -3.23
C THR A 88 -4.22 0.18 -4.57
N ASN A 89 -3.37 -0.11 -5.53
CA ASN A 89 -3.77 -0.78 -6.76
C ASN A 89 -3.80 -2.28 -6.52
N PHE A 90 -4.86 -2.94 -6.96
CA PHE A 90 -4.97 -4.39 -6.94
C PHE A 90 -4.97 -4.95 -8.37
N ILE A 91 -3.96 -5.75 -8.70
CA ILE A 91 -3.80 -6.38 -10.01
C ILE A 91 -3.94 -7.89 -9.83
N GLY A 92 -5.02 -8.46 -10.34
CA GLY A 92 -5.26 -9.91 -10.28
C GLY A 92 -4.33 -10.67 -11.21
N GLY A 93 -3.91 -11.87 -10.79
CA GLY A 93 -3.05 -12.71 -11.60
C GLY A 93 -2.92 -14.15 -11.09
N ARG A 94 -2.04 -14.90 -11.75
CA ARG A 94 -1.65 -16.25 -11.34
C ARG A 94 -0.13 -16.38 -11.31
N VAL A 95 0.37 -17.11 -10.33
CA VAL A 95 1.81 -17.37 -10.20
C VAL A 95 2.30 -18.17 -11.42
N ALA A 96 3.15 -17.56 -12.23
CA ALA A 96 3.76 -18.20 -13.41
C ALA A 96 5.00 -19.03 -13.02
N SER A 97 5.85 -18.47 -12.16
CA SER A 97 7.01 -19.18 -11.61
C SER A 97 7.16 -18.87 -10.13
N ALA A 98 7.40 -19.92 -9.33
CA ALA A 98 7.68 -19.75 -7.91
C ALA A 98 9.05 -19.10 -7.71
N ALA A 99 9.19 -18.40 -6.59
CA ALA A 99 10.42 -17.70 -6.23
C ALA A 99 11.62 -18.64 -6.10
N ALA A 100 12.66 -18.39 -6.86
CA ALA A 100 13.96 -18.98 -6.61
C ALA A 100 14.62 -18.24 -5.43
N GLY A 101 14.46 -18.73 -4.19
CA GLY A 101 15.31 -18.38 -3.03
C GLY A 101 15.38 -16.93 -2.54
N ASN A 102 14.92 -15.94 -3.32
CA ASN A 102 15.03 -14.50 -3.00
C ASN A 102 13.69 -13.82 -2.66
N GLY A 103 12.62 -14.60 -2.45
CA GLY A 103 11.28 -14.08 -2.14
C GLY A 103 10.57 -13.40 -3.33
N ARG A 104 11.13 -13.46 -4.56
CA ARG A 104 10.52 -12.91 -5.78
C ARG A 104 9.86 -14.01 -6.60
N CYS A 105 8.73 -13.72 -7.20
CA CYS A 105 8.06 -14.61 -8.15
C CYS A 105 7.57 -13.83 -9.38
N GLN A 106 7.20 -14.55 -10.43
CA GLN A 106 6.54 -13.97 -11.60
C GLN A 106 5.07 -14.29 -11.56
N VAL A 107 4.25 -13.29 -11.85
CA VAL A 107 2.79 -13.40 -11.88
C VAL A 107 2.30 -13.00 -13.27
N ALA A 108 1.58 -13.91 -13.93
CA ALA A 108 0.88 -13.62 -15.18
C ALA A 108 -0.39 -12.82 -14.87
N THR A 109 -0.49 -11.63 -15.45
CA THR A 109 -1.59 -10.69 -15.24
C THR A 109 -2.15 -10.17 -16.56
N ALA A 110 -3.23 -9.40 -16.52
CA ALA A 110 -3.74 -8.67 -17.69
C ALA A 110 -2.76 -7.58 -18.20
N LEU A 111 -1.81 -7.15 -17.38
CA LEU A 111 -0.75 -6.20 -17.76
C LEU A 111 0.50 -6.86 -18.34
N GLY A 112 0.51 -8.19 -18.45
CA GLY A 112 1.67 -9.00 -18.79
C GLY A 112 2.23 -9.75 -17.59
N GLU A 113 3.44 -10.32 -17.74
CA GLU A 113 4.15 -10.93 -16.63
C GLU A 113 4.81 -9.87 -15.77
N LEU A 114 4.49 -9.87 -14.47
CA LEU A 114 5.05 -8.95 -13.49
C LEU A 114 5.97 -9.70 -12.52
N ASN A 115 7.12 -9.09 -12.25
CA ASN A 115 8.01 -9.50 -11.17
C ASN A 115 7.50 -8.91 -9.85
N VAL A 116 7.32 -9.74 -8.84
CA VAL A 116 6.70 -9.31 -7.58
C VAL A 116 7.41 -9.90 -6.37
N GLN A 117 7.25 -9.26 -5.23
CA GLN A 117 7.68 -9.77 -3.93
C GLN A 117 6.60 -10.69 -3.36
N CYS A 118 6.96 -11.89 -2.94
CA CYS A 118 6.09 -12.83 -2.26
C CYS A 118 6.35 -12.76 -0.76
N VAL A 119 5.34 -12.44 0.04
CA VAL A 119 5.45 -12.44 1.52
C VAL A 119 5.56 -13.87 2.04
N GLU A 120 4.84 -14.80 1.40
CA GLU A 120 4.85 -16.23 1.69
C GLU A 120 5.14 -17.04 0.42
N PRO A 121 5.63 -18.29 0.55
CA PRO A 121 5.79 -19.17 -0.59
C PRO A 121 4.45 -19.42 -1.29
N LEU A 122 4.37 -19.08 -2.57
CA LEU A 122 3.18 -19.28 -3.40
C LEU A 122 3.39 -20.45 -4.35
N ALA A 123 2.39 -21.30 -4.49
CA ALA A 123 2.42 -22.41 -5.44
C ALA A 123 2.25 -21.89 -6.88
N LYS A 124 2.84 -22.58 -7.85
CA LYS A 124 2.62 -22.31 -9.26
C LYS A 124 1.11 -22.40 -9.57
N ASP A 125 0.63 -21.54 -10.45
CA ASP A 125 -0.77 -21.40 -10.87
C ASP A 125 -1.74 -20.95 -9.75
N ALA A 126 -1.24 -20.66 -8.54
CA ALA A 126 -2.08 -20.11 -7.48
C ALA A 126 -2.66 -18.75 -7.88
N PRO A 127 -3.95 -18.48 -7.61
CA PRO A 127 -4.53 -17.17 -7.80
C PRO A 127 -3.97 -16.21 -6.76
N VAL A 128 -3.58 -15.01 -7.21
CA VAL A 128 -3.01 -13.97 -6.35
C VAL A 128 -3.52 -12.60 -6.76
N VAL A 129 -3.49 -11.69 -5.82
CA VAL A 129 -3.66 -10.26 -6.06
C VAL A 129 -2.34 -9.56 -5.74
N ILE A 130 -1.85 -8.77 -6.68
CA ILE A 130 -0.68 -7.91 -6.48
C ILE A 130 -1.18 -6.57 -5.92
N SER A 131 -0.62 -6.17 -4.79
CA SER A 131 -0.83 -4.85 -4.18
C SER A 131 0.34 -3.93 -4.53
N VAL A 132 0.03 -2.73 -5.06
CA VAL A 132 1.02 -1.69 -5.38
C VAL A 132 0.48 -0.35 -4.92
N ARG A 133 1.26 0.37 -4.10
CA ARG A 133 0.85 1.69 -3.62
C ARG A 133 0.86 2.72 -4.77
N PRO A 134 -0.05 3.70 -4.77
CA PRO A 134 -0.08 4.75 -5.82
C PRO A 134 1.22 5.54 -5.92
N GLU A 135 1.91 5.80 -4.81
CA GLU A 135 3.21 6.48 -4.77
C GLU A 135 4.39 5.63 -5.27
N ASP A 136 4.21 4.31 -5.36
CA ASP A 136 5.18 3.37 -5.93
C ASP A 136 4.93 3.08 -7.42
N VAL A 137 3.89 3.71 -8.01
CA VAL A 137 3.63 3.71 -9.46
C VAL A 137 4.27 4.95 -10.06
N GLU A 138 5.44 4.77 -10.66
CA GLU A 138 6.21 5.85 -11.25
C GLU A 138 5.76 6.12 -12.70
N LEU A 139 5.61 7.40 -13.05
CA LEU A 139 5.16 7.83 -14.38
C LEU A 139 6.27 8.62 -15.10
N PHE A 140 6.47 8.33 -16.40
CA PHE A 140 7.48 8.94 -17.24
C PHE A 140 6.91 9.34 -18.61
N GLU A 141 7.25 10.55 -19.09
CA GLU A 141 6.87 11.02 -20.43
C GLU A 141 7.72 10.38 -21.54
N ALA A 142 8.92 9.89 -21.19
CA ALA A 142 9.81 9.11 -22.08
C ALA A 142 10.06 7.74 -21.46
N PRO A 143 10.47 6.73 -22.25
CA PRO A 143 10.79 5.42 -21.73
C PRO A 143 11.79 5.50 -20.55
N PRO A 144 11.46 4.97 -19.36
CA PRO A 144 12.36 4.99 -18.23
C PRO A 144 13.59 4.09 -18.48
N PRO A 145 14.73 4.38 -17.82
CA PRO A 145 15.83 3.42 -17.79
C PRO A 145 15.32 2.11 -17.17
N ARG A 146 15.65 0.99 -17.82
CA ARG A 146 15.29 -0.34 -17.30
C ARG A 146 16.33 -0.77 -16.28
N GLU A 147 15.86 -1.08 -15.09
CA GLU A 147 16.60 -1.79 -14.07
C GLU A 147 16.14 -3.26 -14.05
N ASP A 148 17.02 -4.18 -13.66
CA ASP A 148 16.69 -5.60 -13.63
C ASP A 148 15.53 -5.89 -12.67
N GLY A 149 14.49 -6.49 -13.24
CA GLY A 149 13.28 -6.88 -12.49
C GLY A 149 12.18 -5.82 -12.43
N ASP A 150 12.38 -4.63 -13.00
CA ASP A 150 11.33 -3.61 -13.07
C ASP A 150 10.20 -4.02 -14.01
N ASN A 151 8.98 -3.74 -13.58
CA ASN A 151 7.78 -3.90 -14.39
C ASN A 151 7.52 -2.59 -15.13
N VAL A 152 7.67 -2.60 -16.44
CA VAL A 152 7.47 -1.42 -17.28
C VAL A 152 6.39 -1.70 -18.32
N CYS A 153 5.39 -0.84 -18.35
CA CYS A 153 4.34 -0.88 -19.36
C CYS A 153 4.01 0.53 -19.88
N THR A 154 3.19 0.61 -20.92
CA THR A 154 2.71 1.89 -21.45
C THR A 154 1.20 1.94 -21.29
N GLY A 155 0.70 3.06 -20.80
CA GLY A 155 -0.72 3.33 -20.63
C GLY A 155 -1.12 4.67 -21.24
N THR A 156 -2.38 5.03 -21.06
CA THR A 156 -2.94 6.33 -21.43
C THR A 156 -3.49 7.01 -20.19
N VAL A 157 -3.21 8.28 -20.02
CA VAL A 157 -3.78 9.08 -18.93
C VAL A 157 -5.29 9.21 -19.14
N GLU A 158 -6.09 8.62 -18.27
CA GLU A 158 -7.56 8.66 -18.33
C GLU A 158 -8.13 9.84 -17.54
N ALA A 159 -7.53 10.11 -16.37
CA ALA A 159 -7.88 11.24 -15.52
C ALA A 159 -6.68 11.71 -14.71
N LYS A 160 -6.72 12.96 -14.26
CA LYS A 160 -5.78 13.48 -13.27
C LYS A 160 -6.45 14.52 -12.37
N VAL A 161 -6.06 14.51 -11.09
CA VAL A 161 -6.55 15.44 -10.07
C VAL A 161 -5.38 16.07 -9.35
N PHE A 162 -5.37 17.41 -9.28
CA PHE A 162 -4.37 18.16 -8.52
C PHE A 162 -4.85 18.34 -7.08
N LEU A 163 -4.03 17.91 -6.13
CA LEU A 163 -4.34 17.93 -4.70
C LEU A 163 -3.37 18.82 -3.89
N GLY A 164 -2.65 19.70 -4.58
CA GLY A 164 -1.71 20.67 -3.99
C GLY A 164 -0.30 20.14 -4.04
N ASP A 165 0.09 19.31 -3.11
CA ASP A 165 1.43 18.73 -2.94
C ASP A 165 1.71 17.55 -3.87
N TYR A 166 0.66 16.92 -4.42
CA TYR A 166 0.76 15.83 -5.39
C TYR A 166 -0.36 15.87 -6.44
N LEU A 167 -0.17 15.05 -7.49
CA LEU A 167 -1.17 14.74 -8.50
C LEU A 167 -1.53 13.26 -8.42
N ASP A 168 -2.82 12.94 -8.37
CA ASP A 168 -3.33 11.60 -8.59
C ASP A 168 -3.69 11.44 -10.07
N PHE A 169 -3.06 10.46 -10.72
CA PHE A 169 -3.32 10.06 -12.10
C PHE A 169 -4.05 8.73 -12.14
N GLN A 170 -5.06 8.63 -12.97
CA GLN A 170 -5.63 7.35 -13.42
C GLN A 170 -5.04 7.03 -14.79
N VAL A 171 -4.29 5.93 -14.86
CA VAL A 171 -3.62 5.50 -16.08
C VAL A 171 -4.23 4.17 -16.53
N LYS A 172 -4.82 4.17 -17.71
CA LYS A 172 -5.37 2.97 -18.34
C LYS A 172 -4.26 2.18 -19.02
N VAL A 173 -4.11 0.93 -18.60
CA VAL A 173 -3.17 -0.04 -19.18
C VAL A 173 -3.97 -1.28 -19.56
N GLY A 174 -4.19 -1.51 -20.86
CA GLY A 174 -5.14 -2.52 -21.33
C GLY A 174 -6.55 -2.25 -20.79
N ASP A 175 -7.13 -3.22 -20.11
CA ASP A 175 -8.46 -3.10 -19.47
C ASP A 175 -8.38 -2.68 -17.99
N SER A 176 -7.19 -2.47 -17.46
CA SER A 176 -6.97 -2.08 -16.05
C SER A 176 -6.72 -0.59 -15.95
N VAL A 177 -7.13 0.00 -14.81
CA VAL A 177 -6.81 1.38 -14.45
C VAL A 177 -5.92 1.36 -13.22
N LEU A 178 -4.75 1.98 -13.33
CA LEU A 178 -3.80 2.15 -12.22
C LEU A 178 -3.88 3.58 -11.70
N LEU A 179 -3.95 3.72 -10.38
CA LEU A 179 -3.80 4.98 -9.68
C LEU A 179 -2.30 5.22 -9.43
N ALA A 180 -1.79 6.37 -9.85
CA ALA A 180 -0.43 6.79 -9.59
C ALA A 180 -0.42 8.15 -8.89
N ARG A 181 0.34 8.26 -7.81
CA ARG A 181 0.52 9.49 -7.05
C ARG A 181 1.90 10.05 -7.32
N VAL A 182 1.97 11.21 -7.97
CA VAL A 182 3.22 11.76 -8.45
C VAL A 182 3.39 13.23 -8.08
N HIS A 183 4.64 13.70 -8.19
CA HIS A 183 4.95 15.10 -7.94
C HIS A 183 4.21 16.03 -8.93
N PRO A 184 3.75 17.23 -8.50
CA PRO A 184 2.96 18.16 -9.33
C PRO A 184 3.68 18.70 -10.57
N SER A 185 4.98 18.46 -10.73
CA SER A 185 5.74 18.86 -11.92
C SER A 185 5.37 18.08 -13.19
N LEU A 186 4.81 16.87 -13.06
CA LEU A 186 4.38 16.09 -14.22
C LEU A 186 3.18 16.75 -14.89
N ARG A 187 3.28 17.02 -16.21
CA ARG A 187 2.29 17.83 -16.92
C ARG A 187 1.49 17.05 -17.96
N THR A 188 1.81 15.81 -18.22
CA THR A 188 1.16 14.98 -19.26
C THR A 188 -0.35 15.17 -19.25
N PRO A 189 -0.97 15.56 -20.39
CA PRO A 189 -2.41 15.78 -20.48
C PRO A 189 -3.19 14.47 -20.47
N VAL A 190 -4.49 14.56 -20.14
CA VAL A 190 -5.45 13.46 -20.33
C VAL A 190 -5.52 13.07 -21.81
N GLY A 191 -5.63 11.77 -22.08
CA GLY A 191 -5.65 11.19 -23.41
C GLY A 191 -4.25 10.92 -24.01
N HIS A 192 -3.15 11.34 -23.36
CA HIS A 192 -1.79 11.12 -23.85
C HIS A 192 -1.17 9.83 -23.31
N PRO A 193 -0.29 9.18 -24.09
CA PRO A 193 0.44 8.01 -23.64
C PRO A 193 1.43 8.38 -22.55
N ILE A 194 1.66 7.45 -21.63
CA ILE A 194 2.61 7.59 -20.54
C ILE A 194 3.24 6.25 -20.21
N HIS A 195 4.51 6.25 -19.82
CA HIS A 195 5.19 5.04 -19.37
C HIS A 195 5.00 4.88 -17.87
N VAL A 196 4.68 3.66 -17.47
CA VAL A 196 4.47 3.26 -16.08
C VAL A 196 5.61 2.32 -15.69
N ARG A 197 6.26 2.60 -14.55
CA ARG A 197 7.21 1.70 -13.93
C ARG A 197 6.74 1.35 -12.53
N MET A 198 6.78 0.06 -12.20
CA MET A 198 6.54 -0.47 -10.86
C MET A 198 7.73 -1.36 -10.49
N ARG A 199 8.46 -1.02 -9.44
CA ARG A 199 9.59 -1.81 -8.97
C ARG A 199 9.11 -3.13 -8.37
N ALA A 200 9.80 -4.23 -8.66
CA ALA A 200 9.38 -5.56 -8.20
C ALA A 200 9.25 -5.66 -6.67
N GLU A 201 10.13 -5.00 -5.91
CA GLU A 201 10.09 -4.98 -4.45
C GLU A 201 8.90 -4.18 -3.86
N LYS A 202 8.23 -3.36 -4.69
CA LYS A 202 7.04 -2.57 -4.33
C LYS A 202 5.73 -3.23 -4.80
N CYS A 203 5.83 -4.31 -5.54
CA CYS A 203 4.72 -5.12 -6.00
C CYS A 203 4.58 -6.34 -5.07
N VAL A 204 3.63 -6.34 -4.16
CA VAL A 204 3.48 -7.41 -3.15
C VAL A 204 2.38 -8.37 -3.59
N ALA A 205 2.74 -9.64 -3.80
CA ALA A 205 1.79 -10.70 -4.11
C ALA A 205 1.11 -11.21 -2.83
N LEU A 206 -0.19 -11.11 -2.79
CA LEU A 206 -1.06 -11.56 -1.70
C LEU A 206 -1.85 -12.76 -2.17
N ALA A 207 -1.89 -13.84 -1.37
CA ALA A 207 -2.73 -14.98 -1.65
C ALA A 207 -4.20 -14.55 -1.67
N GLU A 208 -4.94 -14.90 -2.72
CA GLU A 208 -6.39 -14.82 -2.66
C GLU A 208 -6.89 -16.01 -1.85
N PRO A 209 -7.76 -15.80 -0.83
CA PRO A 209 -8.41 -16.91 -0.18
C PRO A 209 -9.16 -17.69 -1.27
N VAL A 210 -8.81 -18.96 -1.43
CA VAL A 210 -9.62 -19.86 -2.26
C VAL A 210 -11.04 -19.77 -1.71
N ALA A 211 -11.96 -19.24 -2.52
CA ALA A 211 -13.35 -19.14 -2.13
C ALA A 211 -13.77 -20.54 -1.66
N SER A 212 -13.96 -20.71 -0.35
CA SER A 212 -14.50 -21.97 0.16
C SER A 212 -15.84 -22.12 -0.55
N ARG A 213 -15.98 -23.15 -1.40
CA ARG A 213 -17.28 -23.56 -1.89
C ARG A 213 -18.14 -23.71 -0.66
N ALA A 214 -19.05 -22.76 -0.44
CA ALA A 214 -20.09 -22.92 0.53
C ALA A 214 -20.76 -24.26 0.20
N ALA A 215 -20.64 -25.18 1.13
CA ALA A 215 -21.37 -26.43 1.07
C ALA A 215 -22.85 -26.07 1.04
N ALA A 216 -23.50 -26.50 -0.04
CA ALA A 216 -24.96 -26.47 -0.21
C ALA A 216 -25.63 -27.35 0.83
#